data_dcdfc0ef421ef3af531c4893707e1505
#
_entry.id   dcdfc0ef421ef3af531c4893707e1505
#
_cell.length_a   1.000
_cell.length_b   1.000
_cell.length_c   1.000
_cell.angle_alpha   90.00
_cell.angle_beta   90.00
_cell.angle_gamma   90.00
#
_symmetry.space_group_name_H-M   'P 1'
#
loop_
_entity.id
_entity.type
_entity.pdbx_description
1 polymer ?
#
loop_
_entity_poly.entity_id
_entity_poly.type
_entity_poly.pdbx_seq_one_letter_code
_entity_poly.pdbx_strand_id
1 'polypeptide(L)'
;MPESVLNLTIMKSPDLSPWIQRYFQEYLVRERNVSPTTVAAYRDIFKLLLRYLRQKRRGNSDVLSLEILTPETVLGFLHHLEQTRGNTIRTRNARLATVRSFVHYLVDWLGPELPAGARRILAIPFKRQVKRLIGFLTRPEIEALLAATDDTWTGRRDHLLILLLYNTGARISELLALRVQDVAGTQAKQVELQGKGRKHRTLPLWRQTQRQLRRWIRENRLSAPMPLLPNRYWEPLTRFGAFQQIKKRVRRASVKLPSLNRLPISPHLFRHATAMRMLESGVTPEVIALWLGHENLNTTHQYVEADLAMKERALEAIRSPKTKTARFRPDDKLRRFLDSL
;
A
#
# COMPACT_ATOMS: atom_id res chain seq x y z
N MET A 1 37.23 22.69 8.84
CA MET A 1 37.49 22.07 7.52
C MET A 1 36.39 22.50 6.57
N PRO A 2 36.64 23.14 5.41
CA PRO A 2 35.59 23.57 4.50
C PRO A 2 34.85 22.36 3.91
N GLU A 3 33.54 22.46 3.79
CA GLU A 3 32.65 21.40 3.28
C GLU A 3 33.07 20.82 1.89
N SER A 4 33.80 21.61 1.11
CA SER A 4 34.36 21.20 -0.18
C SER A 4 35.42 20.11 -0.09
N VAL A 5 36.28 20.14 0.96
CA VAL A 5 37.36 19.15 1.13
C VAL A 5 36.81 17.83 1.66
N LEU A 6 35.80 17.89 2.52
CA LEU A 6 35.11 16.70 3.02
C LEU A 6 34.38 15.96 1.89
N ASN A 7 33.74 16.73 0.97
CA ASN A 7 33.09 16.19 -0.22
C ASN A 7 34.08 15.49 -1.17
N LEU A 8 35.24 16.05 -1.43
CA LEU A 8 36.28 15.46 -2.30
C LEU A 8 36.87 14.17 -1.74
N THR A 9 37.03 14.07 -0.42
CA THR A 9 37.58 12.88 0.25
C THR A 9 36.54 11.71 0.23
N ILE A 10 35.25 12.03 0.33
CA ILE A 10 34.20 11.02 0.26
C ILE A 10 34.06 10.48 -1.17
N MET A 11 34.26 11.30 -2.21
CA MET A 11 34.15 10.91 -3.63
C MET A 11 35.19 9.86 -4.06
N LYS A 12 36.31 9.70 -3.32
CA LYS A 12 37.35 8.68 -3.59
C LYS A 12 37.37 7.54 -2.58
N SER A 13 36.44 7.52 -1.63
CA SER A 13 36.43 6.49 -0.61
C SER A 13 35.86 5.17 -1.17
N PRO A 14 36.61 4.08 -1.13
CA PRO A 14 36.10 2.74 -1.46
C PRO A 14 35.09 2.24 -0.39
N ASP A 15 34.96 2.91 0.74
CA ASP A 15 34.08 2.54 1.84
C ASP A 15 32.62 2.86 1.52
N LEU A 16 31.75 1.89 1.75
CA LEU A 16 30.30 1.96 1.56
C LEU A 16 29.60 2.89 2.57
N SER A 17 30.15 3.05 3.76
CA SER A 17 29.48 3.73 4.88
C SER A 17 29.22 5.21 4.64
N PRO A 18 30.18 6.02 4.14
CA PRO A 18 29.95 7.42 3.82
C PRO A 18 28.88 7.60 2.71
N TRP A 19 28.86 6.70 1.73
CA TRP A 19 27.87 6.75 0.65
C TRP A 19 26.46 6.44 1.13
N ILE A 20 26.30 5.49 2.06
CA ILE A 20 25.00 5.23 2.70
C ILE A 20 24.53 6.45 3.50
N GLN A 21 25.41 7.07 4.30
CA GLN A 21 25.05 8.25 5.09
C GLN A 21 24.58 9.39 4.17
N ARG A 22 25.36 9.70 3.13
CA ARG A 22 25.02 10.74 2.17
C ARG A 22 23.72 10.44 1.42
N TYR A 23 23.50 9.20 0.99
CA TYR A 23 22.26 8.77 0.36
C TYR A 23 21.04 9.04 1.25
N PHE A 24 21.13 8.72 2.55
CA PHE A 24 20.00 8.94 3.45
C PHE A 24 19.80 10.42 3.80
N GLN A 25 20.86 11.13 4.14
CA GLN A 25 20.77 12.50 4.67
C GLN A 25 20.57 13.53 3.56
N GLU A 26 21.34 13.45 2.51
CA GLU A 26 21.33 14.42 1.43
C GLU A 26 20.30 14.02 0.37
N TYR A 27 20.48 12.90 -0.30
CA TYR A 27 19.68 12.53 -1.45
C TYR A 27 18.21 12.24 -1.09
N LEU A 28 17.95 11.33 -0.12
CA LEU A 28 16.55 10.99 0.20
C LEU A 28 15.82 12.11 0.94
N VAL A 29 16.49 12.75 1.92
CA VAL A 29 15.83 13.72 2.81
C VAL A 29 15.88 15.12 2.22
N ARG A 30 17.07 15.66 1.88
CA ARG A 30 17.22 17.05 1.44
C ARG A 30 16.78 17.25 -0.02
N GLU A 31 17.28 16.43 -0.96
CA GLU A 31 17.03 16.63 -2.39
C GLU A 31 15.66 16.08 -2.81
N ARG A 32 15.33 14.85 -2.43
CA ARG A 32 14.09 14.20 -2.86
C ARG A 32 12.90 14.39 -1.93
N ASN A 33 13.08 14.99 -0.75
CA ASN A 33 12.04 15.18 0.26
C ASN A 33 11.17 13.92 0.49
N VAL A 34 11.83 12.77 0.59
CA VAL A 34 11.17 11.48 0.74
C VAL A 34 10.50 11.40 2.11
N SER A 35 9.29 10.83 2.17
CA SER A 35 8.53 10.75 3.42
C SER A 35 9.29 10.00 4.52
N PRO A 36 9.17 10.41 5.81
CA PRO A 36 9.83 9.73 6.93
C PRO A 36 9.55 8.22 7.00
N THR A 37 8.35 7.81 6.60
CA THR A 37 7.97 6.39 6.54
C THR A 37 8.77 5.62 5.49
N THR A 38 9.02 6.23 4.33
CA THR A 38 9.83 5.61 3.26
C THR A 38 11.29 5.55 3.67
N VAL A 39 11.81 6.62 4.29
CA VAL A 39 13.18 6.63 4.84
C VAL A 39 13.36 5.52 5.87
N ALA A 40 12.39 5.36 6.79
CA ALA A 40 12.41 4.28 7.78
C ALA A 40 12.40 2.88 7.14
N ALA A 41 11.56 2.67 6.11
CA ALA A 41 11.52 1.41 5.39
C ALA A 41 12.85 1.09 4.68
N TYR A 42 13.46 2.08 4.05
CA TYR A 42 14.78 1.93 3.41
C TYR A 42 15.86 1.63 4.45
N ARG A 43 15.88 2.39 5.56
CA ARG A 43 16.79 2.17 6.69
C ARG A 43 16.74 0.72 7.18
N ASP A 44 15.55 0.18 7.35
CA ASP A 44 15.38 -1.19 7.87
C ASP A 44 15.89 -2.24 6.88
N ILE A 45 15.76 -1.99 5.56
CA ILE A 45 16.35 -2.84 4.52
C ILE A 45 17.87 -2.77 4.55
N PHE A 46 18.45 -1.57 4.67
CA PHE A 46 19.90 -1.39 4.78
C PHE A 46 20.50 -2.04 6.04
N LYS A 47 19.80 -1.95 7.18
CA LYS A 47 20.21 -2.69 8.40
C LYS A 47 20.31 -4.20 8.16
N LEU A 48 19.35 -4.77 7.41
CA LEU A 48 19.38 -6.19 7.07
C LEU A 48 20.50 -6.51 6.08
N LEU A 49 20.70 -5.68 5.06
CA LEU A 49 21.78 -5.84 4.08
C LEU A 49 23.15 -5.79 4.76
N LEU A 50 23.40 -4.76 5.56
CA LEU A 50 24.67 -4.60 6.27
C LEU A 50 24.95 -5.77 7.23
N ARG A 51 23.93 -6.27 7.93
CA ARG A 51 24.06 -7.47 8.77
C ARG A 51 24.44 -8.69 7.94
N TYR A 52 23.79 -8.90 6.81
CA TYR A 52 24.10 -10.02 5.90
C TYR A 52 25.53 -9.90 5.34
N LEU A 53 25.94 -8.73 4.91
CA LEU A 53 27.30 -8.46 4.39
C LEU A 53 28.37 -8.76 5.44
N ARG A 54 28.16 -8.34 6.69
CA ARG A 54 29.07 -8.63 7.81
C ARG A 54 29.18 -10.13 8.09
N GLN A 55 28.08 -10.88 8.03
CA GLN A 55 28.10 -12.33 8.26
C GLN A 55 28.81 -13.12 7.14
N LYS A 56 28.74 -12.64 5.89
CA LYS A 56 29.42 -13.29 4.75
C LYS A 56 30.91 -13.00 4.66
N ARG A 57 31.36 -12.00 5.35
CA ARG A 57 32.75 -11.55 5.26
C ARG A 57 33.67 -12.50 6.04
N ARG A 58 34.70 -13.02 5.34
CA ARG A 58 35.83 -13.71 5.94
C ARG A 58 36.95 -12.67 6.17
N GLY A 59 37.12 -12.13 7.38
CA GLY A 59 38.21 -11.22 7.69
C GLY A 59 37.85 -10.13 8.73
N ASN A 60 38.88 -9.59 9.40
CA ASN A 60 38.81 -8.67 10.55
C ASN A 60 38.71 -7.16 10.20
N SER A 61 38.49 -6.79 8.95
CA SER A 61 38.37 -5.38 8.59
C SER A 61 36.95 -4.85 8.83
N ASP A 62 36.81 -3.74 9.56
CA ASP A 62 35.49 -3.10 9.82
C ASP A 62 34.94 -2.31 8.62
N VAL A 63 35.75 -2.08 7.59
CA VAL A 63 35.40 -1.29 6.40
C VAL A 63 34.72 -2.16 5.36
N LEU A 64 33.51 -1.79 4.93
CA LEU A 64 32.78 -2.42 3.83
C LEU A 64 33.09 -1.68 2.52
N SER A 65 33.87 -2.31 1.63
CA SER A 65 34.18 -1.74 0.31
C SER A 65 32.94 -1.74 -0.61
N LEU A 66 32.86 -0.75 -1.52
CA LEU A 66 31.87 -0.70 -2.60
C LEU A 66 31.93 -1.95 -3.52
N GLU A 67 33.07 -2.60 -3.62
CA GLU A 67 33.28 -3.83 -4.43
C GLU A 67 32.43 -5.01 -3.96
N ILE A 68 31.98 -5.00 -2.69
CA ILE A 68 31.11 -6.04 -2.15
C ILE A 68 29.70 -6.00 -2.78
N LEU A 69 29.33 -4.87 -3.39
CA LEU A 69 28.04 -4.70 -4.09
C LEU A 69 28.12 -5.38 -5.47
N THR A 70 27.81 -6.65 -5.51
CA THR A 70 27.71 -7.42 -6.76
C THR A 70 26.31 -8.04 -6.91
N PRO A 71 25.90 -8.45 -8.12
CA PRO A 71 24.66 -9.16 -8.32
C PRO A 71 24.55 -10.42 -7.46
N GLU A 72 25.64 -11.17 -7.34
CA GLU A 72 25.70 -12.41 -6.56
C GLU A 72 25.47 -12.14 -5.07
N THR A 73 26.04 -11.08 -4.55
CA THR A 73 25.86 -10.65 -3.15
C THR A 73 24.42 -10.21 -2.89
N VAL A 74 23.83 -9.41 -3.78
CA VAL A 74 22.45 -8.95 -3.64
C VAL A 74 21.45 -10.10 -3.81
N LEU A 75 21.66 -10.97 -4.78
CA LEU A 75 20.83 -12.17 -4.95
C LEU A 75 20.92 -13.11 -3.75
N GLY A 76 22.11 -13.33 -3.23
CA GLY A 76 22.35 -14.10 -2.03
C GLY A 76 21.64 -13.50 -0.79
N PHE A 77 21.69 -12.18 -0.63
CA PHE A 77 20.94 -11.47 0.41
C PHE A 77 19.43 -11.68 0.29
N LEU A 78 18.88 -11.50 -0.91
CA LEU A 78 17.45 -11.67 -1.15
C LEU A 78 17.01 -13.11 -0.90
N HIS A 79 17.81 -14.11 -1.36
CA HIS A 79 17.56 -15.53 -1.12
C HIS A 79 17.63 -15.87 0.38
N HIS A 80 18.67 -15.40 1.08
CA HIS A 80 18.78 -15.57 2.54
C HIS A 80 17.53 -15.09 3.26
N LEU A 81 16.98 -13.94 2.89
CA LEU A 81 15.78 -13.42 3.52
C LEU A 81 14.49 -14.17 3.10
N GLU A 82 14.44 -14.74 1.91
CA GLU A 82 13.35 -15.64 1.52
C GLU A 82 13.35 -16.89 2.40
N GLN A 83 14.52 -17.49 2.65
CA GLN A 83 14.66 -18.71 3.46
C GLN A 83 14.47 -18.46 4.97
N THR A 84 15.14 -17.44 5.52
CA THR A 84 15.17 -17.23 6.98
C THR A 84 13.96 -16.48 7.52
N ARG A 85 13.27 -15.68 6.68
CA ARG A 85 12.15 -14.82 7.09
C ARG A 85 10.85 -15.11 6.35
N GLY A 86 10.82 -16.09 5.46
CA GLY A 86 9.63 -16.42 4.67
C GLY A 86 9.13 -15.24 3.82
N ASN A 87 10.05 -14.44 3.25
CA ASN A 87 9.64 -13.27 2.50
C ASN A 87 8.89 -13.62 1.23
N THR A 88 7.75 -12.97 1.04
CA THR A 88 6.99 -13.06 -0.21
C THR A 88 7.76 -12.44 -1.39
N ILE A 89 7.41 -12.82 -2.62
CA ILE A 89 7.95 -12.23 -3.86
C ILE A 89 7.80 -10.69 -3.84
N ARG A 90 6.65 -10.18 -3.36
CA ARG A 90 6.42 -8.74 -3.21
C ARG A 90 7.44 -8.08 -2.29
N THR A 91 7.68 -8.69 -1.13
CA THR A 91 8.66 -8.17 -0.14
C THR A 91 10.07 -8.22 -0.70
N ARG A 92 10.45 -9.33 -1.37
CA ARG A 92 11.74 -9.47 -2.06
C ARG A 92 11.93 -8.37 -3.10
N ASN A 93 10.93 -8.14 -3.95
CA ASN A 93 11.00 -7.13 -5.00
C ASN A 93 11.09 -5.70 -4.44
N ALA A 94 10.37 -5.40 -3.37
CA ALA A 94 10.49 -4.10 -2.69
C ALA A 94 11.90 -3.87 -2.13
N ARG A 95 12.55 -4.91 -1.60
CA ARG A 95 13.94 -4.83 -1.13
C ARG A 95 14.93 -4.63 -2.25
N LEU A 96 14.75 -5.36 -3.36
CA LEU A 96 15.56 -5.15 -4.56
C LEU A 96 15.41 -3.72 -5.10
N ALA A 97 14.18 -3.18 -5.12
CA ALA A 97 13.94 -1.81 -5.53
C ALA A 97 14.70 -0.79 -4.67
N THR A 98 14.76 -1.02 -3.35
CA THR A 98 15.53 -0.15 -2.45
C THR A 98 17.02 -0.21 -2.73
N VAL A 99 17.59 -1.41 -2.92
CA VAL A 99 19.02 -1.57 -3.27
C VAL A 99 19.30 -0.91 -4.62
N ARG A 100 18.45 -1.12 -5.62
CA ARG A 100 18.61 -0.49 -6.95
C ARG A 100 18.53 1.04 -6.87
N SER A 101 17.67 1.60 -6.03
CA SER A 101 17.60 3.06 -5.81
C SER A 101 18.92 3.63 -5.28
N PHE A 102 19.58 2.90 -4.39
CA PHE A 102 20.91 3.28 -3.92
C PHE A 102 21.99 3.14 -5.00
N VAL A 103 21.94 2.06 -5.78
CA VAL A 103 22.89 1.87 -6.89
C VAL A 103 22.71 2.94 -7.96
N HIS A 104 21.49 3.36 -8.31
CA HIS A 104 21.26 4.50 -9.19
C HIS A 104 21.91 5.77 -8.65
N TYR A 105 21.73 6.06 -7.36
CA TYR A 105 22.41 7.18 -6.72
C TYR A 105 23.93 7.09 -6.84
N LEU A 106 24.51 5.90 -6.64
CA LEU A 106 25.97 5.70 -6.81
C LEU A 106 26.40 5.90 -8.25
N VAL A 107 25.61 5.46 -9.24
CA VAL A 107 25.88 5.67 -10.67
C VAL A 107 25.93 7.16 -11.02
N ASP A 108 25.00 7.93 -10.49
CA ASP A 108 24.91 9.39 -10.74
C ASP A 108 26.11 10.15 -10.17
N TRP A 109 26.65 9.67 -9.04
CA TRP A 109 27.77 10.35 -8.36
C TRP A 109 29.15 9.83 -8.74
N LEU A 110 29.33 8.54 -8.91
CA LEU A 110 30.63 7.92 -9.17
C LEU A 110 30.89 7.70 -10.69
N GLY A 111 29.86 7.74 -11.49
CA GLY A 111 30.00 7.55 -12.93
C GLY A 111 30.86 6.32 -13.28
N PRO A 112 31.94 6.46 -14.06
CA PRO A 112 32.84 5.36 -14.44
C PRO A 112 33.60 4.73 -13.25
N GLU A 113 33.80 5.45 -12.15
CA GLU A 113 34.55 4.98 -10.98
C GLU A 113 33.75 3.95 -10.15
N LEU A 114 32.42 3.84 -10.38
CA LEU A 114 31.62 2.83 -9.70
C LEU A 114 32.02 1.42 -10.19
N PRO A 115 32.34 0.48 -9.25
CA PRO A 115 32.68 -0.88 -9.63
C PRO A 115 31.64 -1.50 -10.60
N ALA A 116 32.11 -2.14 -11.65
CA ALA A 116 31.24 -2.72 -12.68
C ALA A 116 30.22 -3.73 -12.11
N GLY A 117 30.60 -4.45 -11.04
CA GLY A 117 29.70 -5.34 -10.29
C GLY A 117 28.49 -4.62 -9.74
N ALA A 118 28.69 -3.40 -9.16
CA ALA A 118 27.61 -2.62 -8.59
C ALA A 118 26.59 -2.19 -9.66
N ARG A 119 27.05 -1.74 -10.84
CA ARG A 119 26.14 -1.40 -11.94
C ARG A 119 25.29 -2.57 -12.41
N ARG A 120 25.85 -3.77 -12.46
CA ARG A 120 25.14 -4.98 -12.89
C ARG A 120 23.98 -5.35 -11.98
N ILE A 121 23.92 -4.83 -10.74
CA ILE A 121 22.77 -4.98 -9.83
C ILE A 121 21.47 -4.41 -10.46
N LEU A 122 21.58 -3.36 -11.27
CA LEU A 122 20.43 -2.76 -11.93
C LEU A 122 19.77 -3.69 -12.97
N ALA A 123 20.52 -4.66 -13.48
CA ALA A 123 20.02 -5.67 -14.40
C ALA A 123 19.29 -6.84 -13.71
N ILE A 124 19.35 -6.97 -12.36
CA ILE A 124 18.66 -8.05 -11.67
C ILE A 124 17.14 -7.93 -11.88
N PRO A 125 16.45 -8.93 -12.46
CA PRO A 125 15.03 -8.83 -12.74
C PRO A 125 14.20 -8.94 -11.46
N PHE A 126 13.04 -8.26 -11.46
CA PHE A 126 12.01 -8.53 -10.46
C PHE A 126 11.37 -9.90 -10.72
N LYS A 127 11.16 -10.68 -9.66
CA LYS A 127 10.40 -11.94 -9.77
C LYS A 127 8.95 -11.62 -10.17
N ARG A 128 8.43 -12.37 -11.13
CA ARG A 128 7.01 -12.29 -11.51
C ARG A 128 6.12 -12.69 -10.32
N GLN A 129 5.07 -11.93 -10.10
CA GLN A 129 4.09 -12.21 -9.06
C GLN A 129 2.72 -12.37 -9.70
N VAL A 130 2.06 -13.48 -9.40
CA VAL A 130 0.65 -13.64 -9.74
C VAL A 130 -0.16 -12.70 -8.85
N LYS A 131 -0.86 -11.75 -9.45
CA LYS A 131 -1.81 -10.90 -8.73
C LYS A 131 -3.00 -11.77 -8.36
N ARG A 132 -3.12 -12.12 -7.07
CA ARG A 132 -4.35 -12.73 -6.57
C ARG A 132 -5.44 -11.65 -6.55
N LEU A 133 -6.62 -11.96 -7.05
CA LEU A 133 -7.79 -11.12 -6.85
C LEU A 133 -8.01 -11.00 -5.34
N ILE A 134 -7.95 -9.77 -4.85
CA ILE A 134 -8.21 -9.49 -3.44
C ILE A 134 -9.72 -9.50 -3.28
N GLY A 135 -10.25 -10.37 -2.44
CA GLY A 135 -11.65 -10.33 -2.05
C GLY A 135 -12.01 -8.97 -1.44
N PHE A 136 -13.26 -8.60 -1.47
CA PHE A 136 -13.78 -7.37 -0.85
C PHE A 136 -14.94 -7.71 0.08
N LEU A 137 -15.23 -6.80 1.00
CA LEU A 137 -16.37 -6.94 1.92
C LEU A 137 -17.65 -6.61 1.16
N THR A 138 -18.60 -7.52 1.20
CA THR A 138 -19.94 -7.32 0.68
C THR A 138 -20.76 -6.39 1.58
N ARG A 139 -21.86 -5.86 1.07
CA ARG A 139 -22.75 -5.01 1.88
C ARG A 139 -23.28 -5.72 3.13
N PRO A 140 -23.78 -6.98 3.08
CA PRO A 140 -24.18 -7.71 4.27
C PRO A 140 -23.04 -7.87 5.30
N GLU A 141 -21.80 -8.06 4.86
CA GLU A 141 -20.63 -8.17 5.75
C GLU A 141 -20.32 -6.86 6.45
N ILE A 142 -20.42 -5.72 5.74
CA ILE A 142 -20.29 -4.37 6.36
C ILE A 142 -21.41 -4.13 7.37
N GLU A 143 -22.66 -4.45 7.03
CA GLU A 143 -23.82 -4.32 7.93
C GLU A 143 -23.65 -5.18 9.20
N ALA A 144 -23.15 -6.41 9.05
CA ALA A 144 -22.84 -7.29 10.18
C ALA A 144 -21.72 -6.73 11.07
N LEU A 145 -20.69 -6.10 10.49
CA LEU A 145 -19.62 -5.45 11.25
C LEU A 145 -20.13 -4.24 12.04
N LEU A 146 -21.01 -3.43 11.45
CA LEU A 146 -21.66 -2.31 12.11
C LEU A 146 -22.58 -2.78 13.24
N ALA A 147 -23.35 -3.84 13.01
CA ALA A 147 -24.24 -4.44 14.02
C ALA A 147 -23.47 -5.11 15.19
N ALA A 148 -22.22 -5.50 14.98
CA ALA A 148 -21.36 -6.09 16.02
C ALA A 148 -20.74 -5.04 16.97
N THR A 149 -21.02 -3.76 16.76
CA THR A 149 -20.62 -2.68 17.68
C THR A 149 -21.67 -2.53 18.81
N ASP A 150 -21.19 -2.23 20.02
CA ASP A 150 -22.04 -2.02 21.18
C ASP A 150 -22.21 -0.51 21.47
N ASP A 151 -23.14 -0.15 22.38
CA ASP A 151 -23.42 1.23 22.75
C ASP A 151 -22.42 1.85 23.73
N THR A 152 -21.34 1.14 24.08
CA THR A 152 -20.26 1.72 24.87
C THR A 152 -19.60 2.86 24.10
N TRP A 153 -18.91 3.74 24.80
CA TRP A 153 -18.15 4.82 24.16
C TRP A 153 -17.21 4.30 23.07
N THR A 154 -16.44 3.24 23.36
CA THR A 154 -15.57 2.59 22.37
C THR A 154 -16.35 1.96 21.23
N GLY A 155 -17.51 1.36 21.52
CA GLY A 155 -18.36 0.76 20.49
C GLY A 155 -18.91 1.79 19.51
N ARG A 156 -19.41 2.92 20.01
CA ARG A 156 -19.91 4.02 19.18
C ARG A 156 -18.79 4.65 18.32
N ARG A 157 -17.59 4.82 18.89
CA ARG A 157 -16.41 5.26 18.13
C ARG A 157 -16.05 4.27 17.01
N ASP A 158 -16.01 2.98 17.33
CA ASP A 158 -15.65 1.94 16.37
C ASP A 158 -16.71 1.81 15.27
N HIS A 159 -17.98 2.00 15.60
CA HIS A 159 -19.08 2.07 14.62
C HIS A 159 -18.84 3.22 13.63
N LEU A 160 -18.52 4.41 14.15
CA LEU A 160 -18.24 5.57 13.33
C LEU A 160 -16.97 5.36 12.48
N LEU A 161 -15.91 4.74 13.03
CA LEU A 161 -14.71 4.38 12.30
C LEU A 161 -15.03 3.48 11.09
N ILE A 162 -15.79 2.40 11.30
CA ILE A 162 -16.19 1.47 10.24
C ILE A 162 -17.05 2.18 9.19
N LEU A 163 -18.02 2.98 9.64
CA LEU A 163 -18.91 3.71 8.76
C LEU A 163 -18.15 4.73 7.89
N LEU A 164 -17.20 5.46 8.45
CA LEU A 164 -16.36 6.40 7.73
C LEU A 164 -15.40 5.70 6.75
N LEU A 165 -14.79 4.57 7.15
CA LEU A 165 -13.95 3.77 6.25
C LEU A 165 -14.74 3.33 5.02
N TYR A 166 -15.97 2.86 5.19
CA TYR A 166 -16.81 2.39 4.10
C TYR A 166 -17.42 3.53 3.27
N ASN A 167 -17.81 4.64 3.89
CA ASN A 167 -18.34 5.81 3.16
C ASN A 167 -17.28 6.45 2.28
N THR A 168 -16.06 6.65 2.82
CA THR A 168 -15.03 7.46 2.16
C THR A 168 -14.01 6.63 1.37
N GLY A 169 -13.85 5.35 1.70
CA GLY A 169 -12.76 4.53 1.21
C GLY A 169 -11.38 5.07 1.59
N ALA A 170 -11.28 5.92 2.62
CA ALA A 170 -10.03 6.53 3.06
C ALA A 170 -9.00 5.49 3.51
N ARG A 171 -7.72 5.82 3.38
CA ARG A 171 -6.68 5.05 4.07
C ARG A 171 -6.85 5.22 5.57
N ILE A 172 -6.59 4.15 6.33
CA ILE A 172 -6.75 4.22 7.80
C ILE A 172 -5.95 5.37 8.42
N SER A 173 -4.75 5.65 7.90
CA SER A 173 -3.91 6.77 8.39
C SER A 173 -4.52 8.15 8.09
N GLU A 174 -5.19 8.31 6.95
CA GLU A 174 -5.90 9.55 6.60
C GLU A 174 -7.09 9.77 7.55
N LEU A 175 -7.84 8.70 7.79
CA LEU A 175 -9.01 8.77 8.67
C LEU A 175 -8.66 9.03 10.14
N LEU A 176 -7.61 8.40 10.64
CA LEU A 176 -7.16 8.59 12.02
C LEU A 176 -6.45 9.94 12.27
N ALA A 177 -6.00 10.59 11.20
CA ALA A 177 -5.46 11.94 11.28
C ALA A 177 -6.53 13.03 11.31
N LEU A 178 -7.81 12.69 11.02
CA LEU A 178 -8.90 13.66 11.02
C LEU A 178 -9.09 14.33 12.37
N ARG A 179 -9.28 15.63 12.30
CA ARG A 179 -9.68 16.49 13.42
C ARG A 179 -11.10 16.99 13.22
N VAL A 180 -11.69 17.53 14.25
CA VAL A 180 -13.06 18.08 14.18
C VAL A 180 -13.17 19.19 13.13
N GLN A 181 -12.13 20.01 12.97
CA GLN A 181 -12.08 21.09 11.96
C GLN A 181 -12.10 20.61 10.52
N ASP A 182 -11.69 19.34 10.25
CA ASP A 182 -11.68 18.77 8.89
C ASP A 182 -13.08 18.30 8.46
N VAL A 183 -14.06 18.43 9.35
CA VAL A 183 -15.48 18.17 9.08
C VAL A 183 -16.15 19.50 8.73
N ALA A 184 -16.59 19.64 7.48
CA ALA A 184 -17.14 20.89 6.98
C ALA A 184 -18.53 21.21 7.56
N GLY A 185 -18.59 22.35 8.23
CA GLY A 185 -19.79 22.98 8.71
C GLY A 185 -20.53 22.24 9.82
N THR A 186 -21.53 22.89 10.40
CA THR A 186 -22.35 22.34 11.50
C THR A 186 -23.14 21.09 11.12
N GLN A 187 -23.34 20.86 9.83
CA GLN A 187 -24.10 19.71 9.31
C GLN A 187 -23.23 18.48 8.98
N ALA A 188 -21.91 18.58 9.08
CA ALA A 188 -20.97 17.48 8.77
C ALA A 188 -21.24 16.84 7.39
N LYS A 189 -21.54 17.64 6.37
CA LYS A 189 -21.90 17.14 5.03
C LYS A 189 -20.75 16.49 4.31
N GLN A 190 -19.54 16.91 4.59
CA GLN A 190 -18.32 16.44 3.92
C GLN A 190 -17.15 16.42 4.89
N VAL A 191 -16.11 15.70 4.49
CA VAL A 191 -14.87 15.57 5.25
C VAL A 191 -13.69 15.86 4.32
N GLU A 192 -12.71 16.60 4.82
CA GLU A 192 -11.47 16.87 4.13
C GLU A 192 -10.41 15.86 4.57
N LEU A 193 -9.85 15.13 3.61
CA LEU A 193 -8.82 14.11 3.83
C LEU A 193 -7.49 14.57 3.26
N GLN A 194 -6.45 14.50 4.07
CA GLN A 194 -5.08 14.74 3.63
C GLN A 194 -4.42 13.42 3.21
N GLY A 195 -4.14 13.29 1.92
CA GLY A 195 -3.49 12.13 1.31
C GLY A 195 -1.96 12.22 1.29
N LYS A 196 -1.34 11.25 0.62
CA LYS A 196 0.09 11.25 0.37
C LYS A 196 0.50 12.47 -0.48
N GLY A 197 1.67 13.04 -0.19
CA GLY A 197 2.17 14.21 -0.92
C GLY A 197 1.42 15.51 -0.59
N ARG A 198 0.77 15.61 0.57
CA ARG A 198 -0.02 16.78 1.02
C ARG A 198 -1.22 17.11 0.10
N LYS A 199 -1.66 16.15 -0.71
CA LYS A 199 -2.85 16.34 -1.54
C LYS A 199 -4.10 16.25 -0.67
N HIS A 200 -4.96 17.27 -0.80
CA HIS A 200 -6.24 17.32 -0.11
C HIS A 200 -7.35 16.84 -1.03
N ARG A 201 -8.35 16.17 -0.46
CA ARG A 201 -9.59 15.86 -1.15
C ARG A 201 -10.77 15.94 -0.20
N THR A 202 -11.84 16.51 -0.69
CA THR A 202 -13.09 16.66 0.06
C THR A 202 -14.08 15.62 -0.42
N LEU A 203 -14.63 14.83 0.50
CA LEU A 203 -15.56 13.77 0.20
C LEU A 203 -16.92 13.99 0.87
N PRO A 204 -18.04 13.84 0.15
CA PRO A 204 -19.36 13.91 0.72
C PRO A 204 -19.65 12.71 1.62
N LEU A 205 -20.44 12.93 2.65
CA LEU A 205 -20.87 11.90 3.58
C LEU A 205 -22.35 11.57 3.39
N TRP A 206 -22.69 10.29 3.51
CA TRP A 206 -24.09 9.86 3.55
C TRP A 206 -24.84 10.52 4.70
N ARG A 207 -26.14 10.78 4.53
CA ARG A 207 -26.98 11.37 5.57
C ARG A 207 -26.90 10.62 6.92
N GLN A 208 -26.80 9.29 6.88
CA GLN A 208 -26.61 8.47 8.06
C GLN A 208 -25.27 8.76 8.73
N THR A 209 -24.16 8.82 7.98
CA THR A 209 -22.83 9.15 8.50
C THR A 209 -22.81 10.55 9.12
N GLN A 210 -23.42 11.52 8.45
CA GLN A 210 -23.54 12.90 8.97
C GLN A 210 -24.25 12.94 10.32
N ARG A 211 -25.39 12.22 10.47
CA ARG A 211 -26.16 12.15 11.73
C ARG A 211 -25.31 11.54 12.85
N GLN A 212 -24.66 10.41 12.58
CA GLN A 212 -23.80 9.72 13.56
C GLN A 212 -22.62 10.58 13.97
N LEU A 213 -21.99 11.25 12.99
CA LEU A 213 -20.84 12.11 13.23
C LEU A 213 -21.18 13.33 14.09
N ARG A 214 -22.29 14.03 13.78
CA ARG A 214 -22.78 15.14 14.59
C ARG A 214 -23.14 14.72 16.02
N ARG A 215 -23.81 13.57 16.15
CA ARG A 215 -24.12 12.99 17.46
C ARG A 215 -22.84 12.71 18.25
N TRP A 216 -21.86 12.07 17.64
CA TRP A 216 -20.56 11.76 18.24
C TRP A 216 -19.83 13.02 18.72
N ILE A 217 -19.71 14.04 17.87
CA ILE A 217 -19.05 15.31 18.21
C ILE A 217 -19.76 16.00 19.39
N ARG A 218 -21.08 16.07 19.36
CA ARG A 218 -21.89 16.72 20.41
C ARG A 218 -21.81 15.98 21.76
N GLU A 219 -22.03 14.66 21.74
CA GLU A 219 -22.06 13.85 22.98
C GLU A 219 -20.70 13.82 23.67
N ASN A 220 -19.62 13.89 22.92
CA ASN A 220 -18.26 13.88 23.45
C ASN A 220 -17.67 15.29 23.62
N ARG A 221 -18.44 16.35 23.34
CA ARG A 221 -17.99 17.75 23.41
C ARG A 221 -16.70 18.01 22.66
N LEU A 222 -16.54 17.34 21.49
CA LEU A 222 -15.34 17.51 20.67
C LEU A 222 -15.36 18.87 19.98
N SER A 223 -14.22 19.54 19.99
CA SER A 223 -14.00 20.85 19.35
C SER A 223 -12.68 20.86 18.59
N ALA A 224 -12.50 21.82 17.70
CA ALA A 224 -11.20 22.05 17.06
C ALA A 224 -10.15 22.45 18.11
N PRO A 225 -8.93 21.92 18.05
CA PRO A 225 -8.34 20.99 17.05
C PRO A 225 -8.33 19.51 17.50
N MET A 226 -9.30 19.06 18.29
CA MET A 226 -9.33 17.70 18.83
C MET A 226 -9.40 16.64 17.72
N PRO A 227 -8.82 15.43 17.94
CA PRO A 227 -8.96 14.32 17.01
C PRO A 227 -10.42 13.89 16.91
N LEU A 228 -10.88 13.57 15.70
CA LEU A 228 -12.26 13.14 15.44
C LEU A 228 -12.57 11.77 16.05
N LEU A 229 -11.56 10.87 16.04
CA LEU A 229 -11.66 9.51 16.56
C LEU A 229 -10.56 9.30 17.64
N PRO A 230 -10.77 9.86 18.86
CA PRO A 230 -9.76 9.76 19.90
C PRO A 230 -9.68 8.37 20.51
N ASN A 231 -8.56 8.11 21.19
CA ASN A 231 -8.42 7.01 22.13
C ASN A 231 -9.02 7.40 23.50
N ARG A 232 -8.92 6.54 24.50
CA ARG A 232 -9.44 6.81 25.88
C ARG A 232 -8.74 7.97 26.59
N TYR A 233 -7.61 8.43 26.07
CA TYR A 233 -6.84 9.56 26.61
C TYR A 233 -7.03 10.85 25.78
N TRP A 234 -8.02 10.86 24.87
CA TRP A 234 -8.33 11.98 23.97
C TRP A 234 -7.24 12.29 22.94
N GLU A 235 -6.28 11.38 22.76
CA GLU A 235 -5.28 11.42 21.72
C GLU A 235 -5.76 10.71 20.45
N PRO A 236 -5.15 10.95 19.29
CA PRO A 236 -5.48 10.22 18.06
C PRO A 236 -5.38 8.70 18.25
N LEU A 237 -6.36 7.95 17.78
CA LEU A 237 -6.31 6.50 17.78
C LEU A 237 -5.16 6.02 16.87
N THR A 238 -4.30 5.12 17.37
CA THR A 238 -3.21 4.58 16.57
C THR A 238 -3.71 3.58 15.51
N ARG A 239 -2.95 3.41 14.41
CA ARG A 239 -3.27 2.41 13.39
C ARG A 239 -3.39 1.00 13.96
N PHE A 240 -2.49 0.65 14.88
CA PHE A 240 -2.53 -0.64 15.57
C PHE A 240 -3.80 -0.77 16.41
N GLY A 241 -4.13 0.25 17.21
CA GLY A 241 -5.34 0.29 18.02
C GLY A 241 -6.61 0.15 17.17
N ALA A 242 -6.74 0.92 16.10
CA ALA A 242 -7.85 0.82 15.15
C ALA A 242 -7.97 -0.59 14.54
N PHE A 243 -6.85 -1.18 14.14
CA PHE A 243 -6.84 -2.53 13.58
C PHE A 243 -7.29 -3.59 14.60
N GLN A 244 -6.87 -3.49 15.85
CA GLN A 244 -7.32 -4.40 16.93
C GLN A 244 -8.82 -4.27 17.18
N GLN A 245 -9.36 -3.03 17.16
CA GLN A 245 -10.79 -2.83 17.30
C GLN A 245 -11.57 -3.44 16.11
N ILE A 246 -11.14 -3.22 14.89
CA ILE A 246 -11.74 -3.84 13.70
C ILE A 246 -11.71 -5.37 13.85
N LYS A 247 -10.57 -5.97 14.21
CA LYS A 247 -10.48 -7.42 14.46
C LYS A 247 -11.47 -7.91 15.52
N LYS A 248 -11.62 -7.17 16.62
CA LYS A 248 -12.60 -7.50 17.67
C LYS A 248 -14.02 -7.54 17.11
N ARG A 249 -14.40 -6.55 16.28
CA ARG A 249 -15.73 -6.49 15.66
C ARG A 249 -15.92 -7.62 14.64
N VAL A 250 -14.88 -7.93 13.86
CA VAL A 250 -14.90 -9.08 12.93
C VAL A 250 -15.18 -10.38 13.68
N ARG A 251 -14.46 -10.66 14.77
CA ARG A 251 -14.68 -11.87 15.57
C ARG A 251 -16.11 -11.97 16.09
N ARG A 252 -16.72 -10.84 16.51
CA ARG A 252 -18.11 -10.82 16.97
C ARG A 252 -19.09 -11.03 15.81
N ALA A 253 -18.85 -10.37 14.69
CA ALA A 253 -19.72 -10.47 13.51
C ALA A 253 -19.66 -11.86 12.86
N SER A 254 -18.48 -12.50 12.84
CA SER A 254 -18.27 -13.80 12.21
C SER A 254 -19.02 -14.95 12.89
N VAL A 255 -19.47 -14.77 14.13
CA VAL A 255 -20.36 -15.74 14.81
C VAL A 255 -21.71 -15.82 14.06
N LYS A 256 -22.23 -14.68 13.60
CA LYS A 256 -23.49 -14.60 12.84
C LYS A 256 -23.29 -14.75 11.34
N LEU A 257 -22.13 -14.33 10.82
CA LEU A 257 -21.80 -14.35 9.40
C LEU A 257 -20.41 -14.98 9.18
N PRO A 258 -20.32 -16.32 9.07
CA PRO A 258 -19.03 -17.04 8.96
C PRO A 258 -18.19 -16.68 7.73
N SER A 259 -18.79 -16.07 6.69
CA SER A 259 -18.04 -15.62 5.49
C SER A 259 -16.93 -14.61 5.84
N LEU A 260 -17.09 -13.84 6.91
CA LEU A 260 -16.08 -12.89 7.41
C LEU A 260 -14.75 -13.56 7.81
N ASN A 261 -14.75 -14.88 8.13
CA ASN A 261 -13.53 -15.62 8.45
C ASN A 261 -12.68 -15.97 7.20
N ARG A 262 -13.25 -15.87 6.00
CA ARG A 262 -12.56 -16.22 4.74
C ARG A 262 -11.57 -15.16 4.29
N LEU A 263 -11.69 -13.93 4.78
CA LEU A 263 -10.89 -12.80 4.35
C LEU A 263 -9.95 -12.33 5.47
N PRO A 264 -8.68 -12.04 5.17
CA PRO A 264 -7.78 -11.38 6.10
C PRO A 264 -8.21 -9.89 6.24
N ILE A 265 -9.24 -9.65 7.05
CA ILE A 265 -9.87 -8.33 7.15
C ILE A 265 -8.87 -7.29 7.64
N SER A 266 -8.68 -6.28 6.83
CA SER A 266 -7.82 -5.14 7.08
C SER A 266 -8.52 -3.84 6.66
N PRO A 267 -8.07 -2.66 7.12
CA PRO A 267 -8.65 -1.38 6.67
C PRO A 267 -8.64 -1.20 5.14
N HIS A 268 -7.72 -1.84 4.43
CA HIS A 268 -7.70 -1.79 2.96
C HIS A 268 -8.88 -2.51 2.31
N LEU A 269 -9.44 -3.55 2.97
CA LEU A 269 -10.64 -4.22 2.43
C LEU A 269 -11.87 -3.32 2.40
N PHE A 270 -12.02 -2.38 3.35
CA PHE A 270 -13.09 -1.39 3.31
C PHE A 270 -12.94 -0.48 2.10
N ARG A 271 -11.72 -0.05 1.80
CA ARG A 271 -11.43 0.75 0.60
C ARG A 271 -11.72 -0.02 -0.70
N HIS A 272 -11.38 -1.32 -0.75
CA HIS A 272 -11.74 -2.19 -1.86
C HIS A 272 -13.27 -2.33 -1.97
N ALA A 273 -13.97 -2.53 -0.85
CA ALA A 273 -15.43 -2.61 -0.82
C ALA A 273 -16.09 -1.31 -1.33
N THR A 274 -15.57 -0.14 -0.92
CA THR A 274 -16.05 1.16 -1.44
C THR A 274 -15.84 1.26 -2.95
N ALA A 275 -14.64 0.91 -3.45
CA ALA A 275 -14.32 0.94 -4.87
C ALA A 275 -15.23 0.03 -5.69
N MET A 276 -15.38 -1.23 -5.26
CA MET A 276 -16.23 -2.21 -5.94
C MET A 276 -17.70 -1.78 -5.96
N ARG A 277 -18.20 -1.26 -4.82
CA ARG A 277 -19.57 -0.76 -4.77
C ARG A 277 -19.82 0.43 -5.69
N MET A 278 -18.87 1.37 -5.78
CA MET A 278 -18.98 2.48 -6.74
C MET A 278 -19.00 1.95 -8.18
N LEU A 279 -18.15 0.98 -8.49
CA LEU A 279 -18.06 0.35 -9.80
C LEU A 279 -19.38 -0.39 -10.15
N GLU A 280 -19.91 -1.20 -9.23
CA GLU A 280 -21.20 -1.89 -9.35
C GLU A 280 -22.37 -0.90 -9.57
N SER A 281 -22.24 0.31 -8.99
CA SER A 281 -23.23 1.39 -9.17
C SER A 281 -23.03 2.20 -10.47
N GLY A 282 -22.09 1.78 -11.35
CA GLY A 282 -21.85 2.43 -12.64
C GLY A 282 -20.93 3.67 -12.60
N VAL A 283 -20.27 3.92 -11.46
CA VAL A 283 -19.30 5.03 -11.35
C VAL A 283 -18.04 4.68 -12.14
N THR A 284 -17.55 5.63 -12.95
CA THR A 284 -16.39 5.37 -13.81
C THR A 284 -15.08 5.23 -13.00
N PRO A 285 -14.10 4.45 -13.50
CA PRO A 285 -12.83 4.24 -12.82
C PRO A 285 -12.07 5.53 -12.51
N GLU A 286 -12.19 6.55 -13.35
CA GLU A 286 -11.56 7.86 -13.17
C GLU A 286 -12.13 8.57 -11.94
N VAL A 287 -13.46 8.58 -11.79
CA VAL A 287 -14.13 9.15 -10.61
C VAL A 287 -13.79 8.38 -9.35
N ILE A 288 -13.72 7.04 -9.43
CA ILE A 288 -13.28 6.19 -8.32
C ILE A 288 -11.84 6.52 -7.92
N ALA A 289 -10.95 6.72 -8.90
CA ALA A 289 -9.55 7.10 -8.64
C ALA A 289 -9.44 8.46 -7.93
N LEU A 290 -10.21 9.46 -8.38
CA LEU A 290 -10.29 10.77 -7.72
C LEU A 290 -10.84 10.66 -6.30
N TRP A 291 -11.94 9.94 -6.12
CA TRP A 291 -12.56 9.71 -4.81
C TRP A 291 -11.59 9.08 -3.82
N LEU A 292 -10.90 8.05 -4.25
CA LEU A 292 -9.95 7.32 -3.41
C LEU A 292 -8.61 8.06 -3.27
N GLY A 293 -8.27 9.01 -4.13
CA GLY A 293 -6.97 9.67 -4.18
C GLY A 293 -5.86 8.69 -4.62
N HIS A 294 -6.08 8.00 -5.77
CA HIS A 294 -5.06 7.20 -6.42
C HIS A 294 -4.16 8.10 -7.26
N GLU A 295 -2.85 8.00 -7.07
CA GLU A 295 -1.85 8.71 -7.89
C GLU A 295 -1.70 8.08 -9.28
N ASN A 296 -2.02 6.79 -9.41
CA ASN A 296 -1.92 6.04 -10.64
C ASN A 296 -3.24 5.30 -10.91
N LEU A 297 -3.82 5.52 -12.08
CA LEU A 297 -5.04 4.87 -12.54
C LEU A 297 -4.92 3.34 -12.57
N ASN A 298 -3.72 2.79 -12.79
CA ASN A 298 -3.47 1.35 -12.73
C ASN A 298 -3.89 0.72 -11.39
N THR A 299 -3.93 1.51 -10.31
CA THR A 299 -4.43 1.04 -9.01
C THR A 299 -5.94 0.85 -9.04
N THR A 300 -6.67 1.59 -9.88
CA THR A 300 -8.12 1.48 -10.04
C THR A 300 -8.48 0.41 -11.07
N HIS A 301 -7.66 0.21 -12.11
CA HIS A 301 -7.88 -0.84 -13.12
C HIS A 301 -7.98 -2.25 -12.54
N GLN A 302 -7.30 -2.54 -11.42
CA GLN A 302 -7.44 -3.84 -10.76
C GLN A 302 -8.88 -4.14 -10.28
N TYR A 303 -9.70 -3.12 -10.02
CA TYR A 303 -11.12 -3.29 -9.68
C TYR A 303 -11.94 -3.64 -10.91
N VAL A 304 -11.65 -3.00 -12.04
CA VAL A 304 -12.30 -3.31 -13.33
C VAL A 304 -11.95 -4.74 -13.77
N GLU A 305 -10.72 -5.20 -13.55
CA GLU A 305 -10.33 -6.58 -13.81
C GLU A 305 -11.14 -7.59 -12.99
N ALA A 306 -11.53 -7.22 -11.77
CA ALA A 306 -12.23 -8.10 -10.83
C ALA A 306 -13.76 -8.14 -11.04
N ASP A 307 -14.35 -7.16 -11.73
CA ASP A 307 -15.80 -7.07 -11.90
C ASP A 307 -16.29 -7.78 -13.19
N LEU A 308 -16.73 -9.02 -13.03
CA LEU A 308 -17.30 -9.81 -14.12
C LEU A 308 -18.65 -9.24 -14.59
N ALA A 309 -19.49 -8.75 -13.66
CA ALA A 309 -20.81 -8.21 -13.99
C ALA A 309 -20.71 -6.92 -14.83
N MET A 310 -19.67 -6.12 -14.65
CA MET A 310 -19.38 -4.98 -15.53
C MET A 310 -19.04 -5.43 -16.95
N LYS A 311 -18.26 -6.52 -17.08
CA LYS A 311 -17.88 -7.08 -18.38
C LYS A 311 -19.10 -7.69 -19.10
N GLU A 312 -19.98 -8.35 -18.36
CA GLU A 312 -21.22 -8.89 -18.86
C GLU A 312 -22.16 -7.77 -19.37
N ARG A 313 -22.35 -6.70 -18.57
CA ARG A 313 -23.14 -5.52 -18.99
C ARG A 313 -22.54 -4.84 -20.23
N ALA A 314 -21.23 -4.71 -20.32
CA ALA A 314 -20.55 -4.17 -21.50
C ALA A 314 -20.78 -5.07 -22.73
N LEU A 315 -20.77 -6.40 -22.55
CA LEU A 315 -21.05 -7.36 -23.61
C LEU A 315 -22.51 -7.29 -24.09
N GLU A 316 -23.48 -7.14 -23.18
CA GLU A 316 -24.90 -6.97 -23.48
C GLU A 316 -25.16 -5.67 -24.27
N ALA A 317 -24.40 -4.59 -24.01
CA ALA A 317 -24.51 -3.34 -24.76
C ALA A 317 -24.02 -3.47 -26.20
N ILE A 318 -23.17 -4.48 -26.49
CA ILE A 318 -22.66 -4.77 -27.84
C ILE A 318 -23.55 -5.82 -28.50
N ARG A 319 -24.36 -5.42 -29.50
CA ARG A 319 -25.15 -6.39 -30.25
C ARG A 319 -24.21 -7.44 -30.89
N SER A 320 -24.46 -8.72 -30.56
CA SER A 320 -23.78 -9.83 -31.20
C SER A 320 -23.91 -9.75 -32.72
N PRO A 321 -22.82 -9.81 -33.51
CA PRO A 321 -22.91 -9.90 -34.96
C PRO A 321 -23.67 -11.19 -35.32
N LYS A 322 -24.61 -11.09 -36.27
CA LYS A 322 -25.32 -12.27 -36.83
C LYS A 322 -24.31 -13.13 -37.59
N THR A 323 -23.61 -14.02 -36.92
CA THR A 323 -22.70 -14.97 -37.54
C THR A 323 -23.44 -16.30 -37.72
N LYS A 324 -23.47 -16.82 -38.94
CA LYS A 324 -23.76 -18.23 -39.18
C LYS A 324 -22.64 -19.02 -38.50
N THR A 325 -22.97 -19.87 -37.55
CA THR A 325 -22.03 -20.76 -36.88
C THR A 325 -21.50 -21.80 -37.90
N ALA A 326 -20.47 -21.44 -38.63
CA ALA A 326 -19.68 -22.45 -39.34
C ALA A 326 -18.86 -23.19 -38.25
N ARG A 327 -19.22 -24.43 -37.96
CA ARG A 327 -18.40 -25.29 -37.12
C ARG A 327 -17.06 -25.51 -37.85
N PHE A 328 -16.03 -24.81 -37.39
CA PHE A 328 -14.66 -25.13 -37.78
C PHE A 328 -14.37 -26.56 -37.28
N ARG A 329 -14.13 -27.48 -38.19
CA ARG A 329 -13.58 -28.81 -37.88
C ARG A 329 -12.10 -28.74 -38.23
N PRO A 330 -11.22 -28.72 -37.22
CA PRO A 330 -9.77 -28.82 -37.54
C PRO A 330 -9.47 -30.16 -38.22
N ASP A 331 -8.56 -30.14 -39.17
CA ASP A 331 -8.09 -31.32 -39.83
C ASP A 331 -7.49 -32.31 -38.83
N ASP A 332 -7.83 -33.61 -38.98
CA ASP A 332 -7.42 -34.67 -38.04
C ASP A 332 -5.89 -34.81 -37.91
N LYS A 333 -5.09 -34.31 -38.85
CA LYS A 333 -3.62 -34.26 -38.78
C LYS A 333 -3.14 -33.22 -37.78
N LEU A 334 -3.76 -32.02 -37.77
CA LEU A 334 -3.43 -30.96 -36.85
C LEU A 334 -3.81 -31.33 -35.41
N ARG A 335 -4.95 -32.01 -35.26
CA ARG A 335 -5.40 -32.48 -33.94
C ARG A 335 -4.46 -33.50 -33.33
N ARG A 336 -4.03 -34.51 -34.10
CA ARG A 336 -3.01 -35.53 -33.69
C ARG A 336 -1.67 -34.90 -33.35
N PHE A 337 -1.24 -33.89 -34.09
CA PHE A 337 -0.03 -33.15 -33.75
C PHE A 337 -0.16 -32.41 -32.40
N LEU A 338 -1.26 -31.72 -32.16
CA LEU A 338 -1.47 -30.99 -30.91
C LEU A 338 -1.65 -31.90 -29.68
N ASP A 339 -2.23 -33.10 -29.89
CA ASP A 339 -2.37 -34.12 -28.84
C ASP A 339 -1.03 -34.83 -28.54
N SER A 340 0.01 -34.64 -29.38
CA SER A 340 1.36 -35.19 -29.22
C SER A 340 2.36 -34.23 -28.56
N LEU A 341 1.97 -32.98 -28.29
CA LEU A 341 2.75 -31.94 -27.57
C LEU A 341 2.51 -32.02 -26.07
#